data_cd51bdf289b36c3cbda791039424e81a
#
_entry.id   cd51bdf289b36c3cbda791039424e81a
#
_cell.length_a   1.000
_cell.length_b   1.000
_cell.length_c   1.000
_cell.angle_alpha   90.00
_cell.angle_beta   90.00
_cell.angle_gamma   90.00
#
_symmetry.space_group_name_H-M   'P 1'
#
loop_
_entity.id
_entity.type
_entity.pdbx_description
1 polymer ?
#
loop_
_entity_poly.entity_id
_entity_poly.type
_entity_poly.pdbx_seq_one_letter_code
_entity_poly.pdbx_strand_id
1 'polypeptide(L)'
;MKNRFFLIPGALGLGFLILFGIFTSERQDLVLDGKGTTVFFDFNDDAVNSETTICGNMCNGIEKNTSFVQGITGSAVKFEAQNESWLTVPHHPSLSFGEEGGVTIVFSVKVDTHSYKHNMIYNKGNVGWGHFYTPSYDGLYEGEYLAFQAIWTGDDVQEYVNVMCNDGKEIELNKWYFVAHVLEPDHKTLKQYINGIEMCSSTSEKPLNTDSLDDLNLGHVEGTYNDFSQLTLDNFTIFNYSLTADEISTLYQKLS
;
A
#
# COMPACT_ATOMS: atom_id res chain seq x y z
N MET A 1 -70.18 -54.00 5.69
CA MET A 1 -69.64 -52.65 5.87
C MET A 1 -68.14 -52.67 5.54
N LYS A 2 -67.78 -52.23 4.32
CA LYS A 2 -66.42 -52.28 3.83
C LYS A 2 -65.91 -50.87 3.66
N ASN A 3 -64.89 -50.47 4.46
CA ASN A 3 -64.19 -49.24 4.32
C ASN A 3 -63.18 -49.34 3.17
N ARG A 4 -63.31 -48.51 2.18
CA ARG A 4 -62.32 -48.34 1.11
C ARG A 4 -61.44 -47.14 1.47
N PHE A 5 -60.13 -47.38 1.64
CA PHE A 5 -59.12 -46.37 1.70
C PHE A 5 -58.76 -45.93 0.28
N PHE A 6 -58.88 -44.62 0.02
CA PHE A 6 -58.30 -43.99 -1.17
C PHE A 6 -56.90 -43.47 -0.83
N LEU A 7 -55.91 -43.96 -1.55
CA LEU A 7 -54.55 -43.45 -1.56
C LEU A 7 -54.49 -42.28 -2.53
N ILE A 8 -54.08 -41.09 -2.03
CA ILE A 8 -53.71 -39.94 -2.84
C ILE A 8 -52.19 -39.99 -3.03
N PRO A 9 -51.65 -39.94 -4.27
CA PRO A 9 -50.21 -39.88 -4.48
C PRO A 9 -49.67 -38.49 -4.09
N GLY A 10 -48.74 -38.49 -3.14
CA GLY A 10 -48.04 -37.28 -2.70
C GLY A 10 -47.12 -36.76 -3.81
N ALA A 11 -47.27 -35.48 -4.10
CA ALA A 11 -46.35 -34.72 -4.94
C ALA A 11 -45.01 -34.60 -4.23
N LEU A 12 -43.96 -35.10 -4.89
CA LEU A 12 -42.56 -34.81 -4.52
C LEU A 12 -42.26 -33.31 -4.75
N GLY A 13 -42.35 -32.54 -3.72
CA GLY A 13 -41.81 -31.17 -3.70
C GLY A 13 -40.29 -31.24 -3.64
N LEU A 14 -39.61 -30.96 -4.77
CA LEU A 14 -38.19 -30.63 -4.75
C LEU A 14 -38.03 -29.30 -4.00
N GLY A 15 -37.69 -29.38 -2.74
CA GLY A 15 -37.18 -28.24 -2.00
C GLY A 15 -35.81 -27.81 -2.53
N PHE A 16 -35.75 -26.75 -3.30
CA PHE A 16 -34.53 -26.07 -3.61
C PHE A 16 -34.01 -25.43 -2.29
N LEU A 17 -33.04 -26.11 -1.67
CA LEU A 17 -32.25 -25.50 -0.61
C LEU A 17 -31.33 -24.48 -1.29
N ILE A 18 -31.75 -23.20 -1.27
CA ILE A 18 -30.84 -22.11 -1.58
C ILE A 18 -29.91 -22.00 -0.38
N LEU A 19 -28.75 -22.63 -0.47
CA LEU A 19 -27.62 -22.33 0.40
C LEU A 19 -27.19 -20.91 0.06
N PHE A 20 -27.63 -19.94 0.86
CA PHE A 20 -26.92 -18.67 0.96
C PHE A 20 -25.56 -18.99 1.60
N GLY A 21 -24.58 -19.21 0.75
CA GLY A 21 -23.19 -19.15 1.15
C GLY A 21 -22.93 -17.74 1.67
N ILE A 22 -22.85 -17.61 2.98
CA ILE A 22 -22.22 -16.45 3.60
C ILE A 22 -20.76 -16.57 3.16
N PHE A 23 -20.40 -15.88 2.09
CA PHE A 23 -19.01 -15.58 1.80
C PHE A 23 -18.57 -14.61 2.89
N THR A 24 -18.14 -15.14 4.03
CA THR A 24 -17.19 -14.43 4.87
C THR A 24 -15.95 -14.34 4.01
N SER A 25 -15.66 -13.15 3.50
CA SER A 25 -14.35 -12.80 2.98
C SER A 25 -13.37 -13.09 4.12
N GLU A 26 -12.75 -14.27 4.11
CA GLU A 26 -11.57 -14.49 4.94
C GLU A 26 -10.56 -13.45 4.45
N ARG A 27 -10.25 -12.48 5.32
CA ARG A 27 -9.13 -11.57 5.11
C ARG A 27 -7.93 -12.45 4.79
N GLN A 28 -7.51 -12.44 3.53
CA GLN A 28 -6.29 -13.12 3.15
C GLN A 28 -5.15 -12.26 3.68
N ASP A 29 -4.78 -12.53 4.93
CA ASP A 29 -3.58 -11.96 5.52
C ASP A 29 -2.42 -12.22 4.54
N LEU A 30 -1.80 -11.16 4.07
CA LEU A 30 -0.59 -11.21 3.23
C LEU A 30 0.61 -11.61 4.10
N VAL A 31 0.42 -12.66 4.90
CA VAL A 31 1.46 -13.18 5.78
C VAL A 31 2.30 -14.17 4.97
N LEU A 32 3.50 -13.76 4.64
CA LEU A 32 4.56 -14.68 4.24
C LEU A 32 5.03 -15.38 5.51
N ASP A 33 4.65 -16.65 5.67
CA ASP A 33 5.03 -17.64 6.68
C ASP A 33 5.88 -17.12 7.87
N GLY A 34 5.24 -16.40 8.82
CA GLY A 34 5.82 -16.05 10.11
C GLY A 34 6.87 -14.93 10.11
N LYS A 35 7.14 -14.25 9.00
CA LYS A 35 7.98 -13.06 8.95
C LYS A 35 7.12 -11.81 9.22
N GLY A 36 7.71 -10.85 9.96
CA GLY A 36 7.00 -9.73 10.56
C GLY A 36 6.39 -8.75 9.58
N THR A 37 5.07 -8.79 9.44
CA THR A 37 4.30 -7.69 8.87
C THR A 37 4.10 -6.64 9.95
N THR A 38 4.51 -5.40 9.69
CA THR A 38 4.36 -4.29 10.63
C THR A 38 2.99 -3.65 10.52
N VAL A 39 2.53 -3.39 9.30
CA VAL A 39 1.24 -2.79 8.97
C VAL A 39 0.62 -3.54 7.80
N PHE A 40 -0.68 -3.73 7.85
CA PHE A 40 -1.47 -4.24 6.73
C PHE A 40 -2.86 -3.60 6.71
N PHE A 41 -3.16 -2.86 5.66
CA PHE A 41 -4.48 -2.32 5.34
C PHE A 41 -5.02 -2.99 4.08
N ASP A 42 -6.12 -3.70 4.21
CA ASP A 42 -6.87 -4.25 3.06
C ASP A 42 -7.94 -3.27 2.54
N PHE A 43 -8.18 -2.18 3.26
CA PHE A 43 -9.13 -1.11 2.95
C PHE A 43 -10.56 -1.59 2.65
N ASN A 44 -10.97 -2.73 3.19
CA ASN A 44 -12.33 -3.24 3.03
C ASN A 44 -13.32 -2.45 3.89
N ASP A 45 -13.67 -1.25 3.39
CA ASP A 45 -14.58 -0.27 3.98
C ASP A 45 -14.06 0.43 5.26
N ASP A 46 -12.79 0.24 5.62
CA ASP A 46 -12.13 0.92 6.74
C ASP A 46 -10.61 1.02 6.57
N ALA A 47 -9.95 1.76 7.45
CA ALA A 47 -8.50 1.87 7.55
C ALA A 47 -7.98 1.22 8.85
N VAL A 48 -8.57 0.11 9.24
CA VAL A 48 -8.14 -0.66 10.42
C VAL A 48 -6.97 -1.56 10.05
N ASN A 49 -5.86 -1.42 10.79
CA ASN A 49 -4.71 -2.30 10.65
C ASN A 49 -5.04 -3.69 11.18
N SER A 50 -4.54 -4.73 10.51
CA SER A 50 -4.75 -6.11 10.95
C SER A 50 -4.17 -6.32 12.37
N GLU A 51 -4.94 -6.94 13.26
CA GLU A 51 -4.52 -7.27 14.63
C GLU A 51 -3.34 -8.26 14.68
N THR A 52 -3.09 -8.97 13.58
CA THR A 52 -1.99 -9.95 13.47
C THR A 52 -0.65 -9.31 13.15
N THR A 53 -0.63 -8.01 12.84
CA THR A 53 0.61 -7.27 12.55
C THR A 53 1.38 -6.91 13.83
N ILE A 54 2.67 -6.58 13.69
CA ILE A 54 3.53 -6.18 14.83
C ILE A 54 2.97 -4.94 15.54
N CYS A 55 2.43 -3.99 14.78
CA CYS A 55 1.87 -2.75 15.32
C CYS A 55 0.44 -2.92 15.86
N GLY A 56 -0.31 -3.90 15.36
CA GLY A 56 -1.70 -4.15 15.74
C GLY A 56 -2.56 -2.90 15.63
N ASN A 57 -3.57 -2.78 16.48
CA ASN A 57 -4.50 -1.65 16.48
C ASN A 57 -3.86 -0.28 16.80
N MET A 58 -2.59 -0.24 17.25
CA MET A 58 -1.88 1.02 17.48
C MET A 58 -1.53 1.75 16.19
N CYS A 59 -1.52 1.04 15.06
CA CYS A 59 -1.32 1.61 13.73
C CYS A 59 -2.60 1.68 12.89
N ASN A 60 -3.76 1.79 13.53
CA ASN A 60 -4.99 2.08 12.78
C ASN A 60 -4.89 3.43 12.11
N GLY A 61 -5.35 3.51 10.87
CA GLY A 61 -5.40 4.74 10.10
C GLY A 61 -6.46 5.70 10.65
N ILE A 62 -6.10 6.98 10.74
CA ILE A 62 -7.03 8.08 11.03
C ILE A 62 -7.39 8.72 9.70
N GLU A 63 -8.64 8.55 9.28
CA GLU A 63 -9.13 9.01 8.00
C GLU A 63 -9.54 10.48 8.05
N LYS A 64 -9.23 11.21 6.97
CA LYS A 64 -9.75 12.53 6.72
C LYS A 64 -10.28 12.65 5.30
N ASN A 65 -11.59 12.86 5.18
CA ASN A 65 -12.30 13.07 3.91
C ASN A 65 -12.02 11.97 2.86
N THR A 66 -11.61 10.78 3.28
CA THR A 66 -11.43 9.62 2.41
C THR A 66 -12.77 9.03 1.99
N SER A 67 -12.77 8.25 0.94
CA SER A 67 -13.90 7.41 0.53
C SER A 67 -13.41 6.03 0.13
N PHE A 68 -14.29 5.03 0.22
CA PHE A 68 -13.98 3.67 -0.21
C PHE A 68 -14.70 3.39 -1.52
N VAL A 69 -13.96 2.81 -2.46
CA VAL A 69 -14.43 2.47 -3.81
C VAL A 69 -14.05 1.05 -4.14
N GLN A 70 -14.52 0.53 -5.28
CA GLN A 70 -14.14 -0.81 -5.75
C GLN A 70 -12.61 -0.92 -5.91
N GLY A 71 -12.00 -1.83 -5.17
CA GLY A 71 -10.57 -2.18 -5.21
C GLY A 71 -10.25 -3.30 -6.21
N ILE A 72 -9.03 -3.82 -6.10
CA ILE A 72 -8.62 -5.07 -6.78
C ILE A 72 -9.37 -6.23 -6.14
N THR A 73 -9.36 -6.28 -4.81
CA THR A 73 -10.16 -7.22 -4.02
C THR A 73 -10.98 -6.42 -3.02
N GLY A 74 -12.31 -6.57 -3.03
CA GLY A 74 -13.15 -5.81 -2.11
C GLY A 74 -13.15 -4.31 -2.39
N SER A 75 -12.86 -3.51 -1.35
CA SER A 75 -12.80 -2.05 -1.43
C SER A 75 -11.35 -1.56 -1.39
N ALA A 76 -11.14 -0.32 -1.80
CA ALA A 76 -9.88 0.41 -1.77
C ALA A 76 -10.13 1.83 -1.28
N VAL A 77 -9.16 2.45 -0.62
CA VAL A 77 -9.25 3.84 -0.19
C VAL A 77 -8.98 4.78 -1.36
N LYS A 78 -9.84 5.77 -1.53
CA LYS A 78 -9.70 6.82 -2.55
C LYS A 78 -9.32 8.15 -1.90
N PHE A 79 -8.27 8.76 -2.42
CA PHE A 79 -7.82 10.10 -2.08
C PHE A 79 -8.22 11.06 -3.19
N GLU A 80 -8.84 12.17 -2.80
CA GLU A 80 -9.31 13.22 -3.69
C GLU A 80 -8.69 14.57 -3.27
N ALA A 81 -7.77 15.08 -4.08
CA ALA A 81 -7.01 16.29 -3.78
C ALA A 81 -7.90 17.50 -3.49
N GLN A 82 -9.01 17.66 -4.22
CA GLN A 82 -9.98 18.75 -4.03
C GLN A 82 -10.68 18.71 -2.66
N ASN A 83 -10.75 17.54 -2.04
CA ASN A 83 -11.39 17.32 -0.74
C ASN A 83 -10.37 17.33 0.40
N GLU A 84 -9.09 17.57 0.08
CA GLU A 84 -8.00 17.46 1.05
C GLU A 84 -8.08 16.15 1.82
N SER A 85 -8.17 15.02 1.11
CA SER A 85 -8.33 13.72 1.73
C SER A 85 -7.00 13.02 1.91
N TRP A 86 -6.81 12.44 3.09
CA TRP A 86 -5.64 11.63 3.43
C TRP A 86 -5.92 10.66 4.56
N LEU A 87 -4.95 9.80 4.86
CA LEU A 87 -4.97 8.90 5.98
C LEU A 87 -3.67 9.06 6.76
N THR A 88 -3.75 9.20 8.07
CA THR A 88 -2.60 9.27 8.98
C THR A 88 -2.53 8.01 9.82
N VAL A 89 -1.37 7.37 9.84
CA VAL A 89 -1.04 6.30 10.78
C VAL A 89 -0.14 6.90 11.85
N PRO A 90 -0.59 6.96 13.12
CA PRO A 90 0.19 7.53 14.21
C PRO A 90 1.56 6.84 14.32
N HIS A 91 2.58 7.61 14.70
CA HIS A 91 3.90 7.05 14.90
C HIS A 91 3.86 5.90 15.93
N HIS A 92 4.52 4.82 15.57
CA HIS A 92 4.79 3.69 16.45
C HIS A 92 6.25 3.24 16.27
N PRO A 93 6.97 2.83 17.34
CA PRO A 93 8.37 2.42 17.22
C PRO A 93 8.66 1.35 16.18
N SER A 94 7.69 0.47 15.88
CA SER A 94 7.82 -0.54 14.81
C SER A 94 7.80 0.05 13.39
N LEU A 95 7.53 1.34 13.24
CA LEU A 95 7.63 2.09 11.98
C LEU A 95 8.99 2.81 11.84
N SER A 96 9.90 2.57 12.76
CA SER A 96 11.31 2.98 12.69
C SER A 96 12.15 1.71 12.56
N PHE A 97 12.79 1.52 11.41
CA PHE A 97 13.38 0.20 11.06
C PHE A 97 14.84 0.09 11.47
N GLY A 98 15.38 1.10 12.16
CA GLY A 98 16.73 1.08 12.72
C GLY A 98 17.83 0.88 11.67
N GLU A 99 18.97 0.34 12.12
CA GLU A 99 20.13 0.06 11.27
C GLU A 99 20.20 -1.40 10.80
N GLU A 100 19.24 -2.24 11.21
CA GLU A 100 19.24 -3.68 10.92
C GLU A 100 17.97 -4.12 10.20
N GLY A 101 18.11 -4.94 9.17
CA GLY A 101 17.04 -5.76 8.61
C GLY A 101 16.35 -5.24 7.35
N GLY A 102 16.54 -3.99 6.95
CA GLY A 102 15.84 -3.42 5.78
C GLY A 102 14.34 -3.29 5.95
N VAL A 103 13.63 -2.88 4.91
CA VAL A 103 12.18 -2.72 4.90
C VAL A 103 11.61 -2.96 3.50
N THR A 104 10.40 -3.51 3.44
CA THR A 104 9.63 -3.56 2.20
C THR A 104 8.26 -2.94 2.39
N ILE A 105 7.85 -2.10 1.45
CA ILE A 105 6.53 -1.50 1.40
C ILE A 105 5.87 -1.96 0.11
N VAL A 106 4.72 -2.62 0.25
CA VAL A 106 3.93 -3.15 -0.87
C VAL A 106 2.57 -2.48 -0.89
N PHE A 107 2.09 -2.14 -2.07
CA PHE A 107 0.76 -1.59 -2.26
C PHE A 107 0.29 -1.76 -3.70
N SER A 108 -1.00 -1.65 -3.90
CA SER A 108 -1.61 -1.51 -5.22
C SER A 108 -2.13 -0.09 -5.39
N VAL A 109 -1.78 0.56 -6.49
CA VAL A 109 -2.14 1.95 -6.76
C VAL A 109 -2.75 2.11 -8.13
N LYS A 110 -3.77 2.99 -8.20
CA LYS A 110 -4.37 3.46 -9.44
C LYS A 110 -4.40 4.99 -9.39
N VAL A 111 -3.69 5.62 -10.32
CA VAL A 111 -3.67 7.08 -10.46
C VAL A 111 -4.82 7.51 -11.34
N ASP A 112 -5.67 8.40 -10.84
CA ASP A 112 -6.92 8.78 -11.53
C ASP A 112 -6.72 9.92 -12.53
N THR A 113 -5.75 10.80 -12.29
CA THR A 113 -5.49 11.95 -13.15
C THR A 113 -4.05 12.40 -13.06
N HIS A 114 -3.55 12.99 -14.13
CA HIS A 114 -2.29 13.71 -14.11
C HIS A 114 -2.44 14.98 -13.28
N SER A 115 -1.68 15.08 -12.23
CA SER A 115 -1.63 16.27 -11.39
C SER A 115 -0.38 17.08 -11.71
N TYR A 116 -0.52 18.41 -11.78
CA TYR A 116 0.63 19.31 -11.85
C TYR A 116 1.35 19.46 -10.49
N LYS A 117 0.87 18.73 -9.48
CA LYS A 117 1.40 18.69 -8.13
C LYS A 117 1.92 17.29 -7.80
N HIS A 118 2.72 17.19 -6.76
CA HIS A 118 3.21 15.91 -6.28
C HIS A 118 2.04 15.04 -5.77
N ASN A 119 1.84 13.88 -6.40
CA ASN A 119 0.92 12.86 -5.88
C ASN A 119 1.68 11.96 -4.92
N MET A 120 1.78 12.35 -3.65
CA MET A 120 2.43 11.54 -2.63
C MET A 120 1.57 10.33 -2.30
N ILE A 121 2.09 9.12 -2.51
CA ILE A 121 1.38 7.89 -2.16
C ILE A 121 1.50 7.64 -0.67
N TYR A 122 2.72 7.69 -0.13
CA TYR A 122 2.98 7.64 1.29
C TYR A 122 4.19 8.49 1.63
N ASN A 123 4.22 8.99 2.86
CA ASN A 123 5.31 9.79 3.40
C ASN A 123 5.43 9.57 4.90
N LYS A 124 6.65 9.50 5.42
CA LYS A 124 6.92 9.47 6.85
C LYS A 124 8.01 10.48 7.19
N GLY A 125 7.57 11.63 7.69
CA GLY A 125 8.42 12.75 8.05
C GLY A 125 8.90 13.60 6.88
N ASN A 126 9.50 14.76 7.20
CA ASN A 126 10.10 15.67 6.21
C ASN A 126 11.46 15.18 5.70
N VAL A 127 12.07 14.24 6.39
CA VAL A 127 13.40 13.69 6.13
C VAL A 127 13.40 12.15 6.15
N GLY A 128 12.22 11.56 6.05
CA GLY A 128 12.04 10.13 6.02
C GLY A 128 12.06 9.58 4.60
N TRP A 129 11.45 8.46 4.46
CA TRP A 129 11.23 7.76 3.21
C TRP A 129 9.83 8.08 2.67
N GLY A 130 9.69 8.13 1.36
CA GLY A 130 8.41 8.43 0.73
C GLY A 130 8.40 8.07 -0.74
N HIS A 131 7.22 8.02 -1.28
CA HIS A 131 6.99 7.76 -2.69
C HIS A 131 6.08 8.83 -3.27
N PHE A 132 6.43 9.33 -4.43
CA PHE A 132 5.61 10.28 -5.14
C PHE A 132 5.54 9.94 -6.63
N TYR A 133 4.43 10.28 -7.20
CA TYR A 133 4.24 10.33 -8.63
C TYR A 133 4.31 11.80 -9.05
N THR A 134 5.27 12.15 -9.87
CA THR A 134 5.35 13.49 -10.43
C THR A 134 5.10 13.46 -11.92
N PRO A 135 4.14 14.22 -12.44
CA PRO A 135 4.26 14.71 -13.79
C PRO A 135 5.46 15.65 -13.84
N SER A 136 6.27 15.55 -14.87
CA SER A 136 7.46 16.34 -15.06
C SER A 136 7.23 17.84 -14.81
N TYR A 137 7.90 18.37 -13.79
CA TYR A 137 8.06 19.81 -13.62
C TYR A 137 9.56 20.11 -13.55
N ASP A 138 10.02 21.12 -14.29
CA ASP A 138 11.41 21.63 -14.35
C ASP A 138 12.45 20.84 -15.17
N GLY A 139 12.06 20.03 -16.15
CA GLY A 139 13.02 19.48 -17.13
C GLY A 139 14.01 18.46 -16.59
N LEU A 140 13.87 18.01 -15.35
CA LEU A 140 14.68 16.95 -14.76
C LEU A 140 14.08 15.56 -14.96
N TYR A 141 12.75 15.47 -15.13
CA TYR A 141 12.04 14.21 -15.34
C TYR A 141 10.96 14.42 -16.40
N GLU A 142 11.21 13.93 -17.61
CA GLU A 142 10.20 13.90 -18.68
C GLU A 142 9.36 12.64 -18.52
N GLY A 143 8.04 12.78 -18.30
CA GLY A 143 7.10 11.67 -18.24
C GLY A 143 6.41 11.48 -16.88
N GLU A 144 5.39 10.65 -16.87
CA GLU A 144 4.58 10.28 -15.71
C GLU A 144 4.97 8.90 -15.23
N TYR A 145 5.67 8.81 -14.11
CA TYR A 145 6.21 7.55 -13.62
C TYR A 145 6.08 7.42 -12.11
N LEU A 146 6.11 6.19 -11.63
CA LEU A 146 6.22 5.87 -10.21
C LEU A 146 7.71 5.99 -9.82
N ALA A 147 7.98 6.67 -8.71
CA ALA A 147 9.33 6.81 -8.18
C ALA A 147 9.36 6.48 -6.69
N PHE A 148 10.39 5.79 -6.28
CA PHE A 148 10.73 5.58 -4.87
C PHE A 148 11.88 6.49 -4.50
N GLN A 149 11.64 7.36 -3.54
CA GLN A 149 12.63 8.29 -3.05
C GLN A 149 12.82 8.13 -1.56
N ALA A 150 14.06 8.04 -1.11
CA ALA A 150 14.41 8.19 0.28
C ALA A 150 15.37 9.37 0.44
N ILE A 151 15.08 10.20 1.41
CA ILE A 151 15.85 11.42 1.74
C ILE A 151 16.35 11.25 3.16
N TRP A 152 17.63 11.49 3.38
CA TRP A 152 18.21 11.58 4.69
C TRP A 152 18.93 12.92 4.86
N THR A 153 18.68 13.59 5.98
CA THR A 153 19.47 14.70 6.44
C THR A 153 20.22 14.24 7.69
N GLY A 154 21.56 14.30 7.66
CA GLY A 154 22.38 14.03 8.84
C GLY A 154 22.13 15.04 9.96
N ASP A 155 22.86 14.88 11.07
CA ASP A 155 22.80 15.78 12.23
C ASP A 155 23.17 17.25 11.86
N ASP A 156 23.85 17.43 10.73
CA ASP A 156 24.11 18.73 10.12
C ASP A 156 23.28 18.85 8.84
N VAL A 157 22.49 19.92 8.71
CA VAL A 157 21.66 20.26 7.54
C VAL A 157 22.42 20.32 6.20
N GLN A 158 23.74 20.22 6.24
CA GLN A 158 24.59 20.12 5.04
C GLN A 158 24.81 18.67 4.56
N GLU A 159 24.43 17.67 5.34
CA GLU A 159 24.50 16.26 4.94
C GLU A 159 23.14 15.80 4.39
N TYR A 160 22.88 16.16 3.16
CA TYR A 160 21.67 15.73 2.44
C TYR A 160 21.99 14.54 1.52
N VAL A 161 21.32 13.43 1.75
CA VAL A 161 21.36 12.26 0.85
C VAL A 161 19.99 12.08 0.26
N ASN A 162 19.91 12.12 -1.06
CA ASN A 162 18.70 11.86 -1.82
C ASN A 162 18.99 10.72 -2.79
N VAL A 163 18.26 9.62 -2.65
CA VAL A 163 18.32 8.48 -3.54
C VAL A 163 16.95 8.28 -4.16
N MET A 164 16.93 8.24 -5.48
CA MET A 164 15.70 8.00 -6.23
C MET A 164 15.88 6.75 -7.10
N CYS A 165 14.87 5.92 -7.08
CA CYS A 165 14.72 4.78 -7.96
C CYS A 165 13.46 4.99 -8.81
N ASN A 166 13.66 5.15 -10.12
CA ASN A 166 12.59 5.21 -11.10
C ASN A 166 13.07 4.59 -12.40
N ASP A 167 12.20 3.99 -13.18
CA ASP A 167 12.55 3.33 -14.45
C ASP A 167 12.28 4.22 -15.67
N GLY A 168 11.77 5.44 -15.46
CA GLY A 168 11.38 6.36 -16.52
C GLY A 168 10.21 5.88 -17.37
N LYS A 169 9.50 4.83 -16.94
CA LYS A 169 8.32 4.33 -17.64
C LYS A 169 7.08 5.11 -17.25
N GLU A 170 6.38 5.62 -18.23
CA GLU A 170 5.06 6.21 -18.04
C GLU A 170 4.05 5.17 -17.54
N ILE A 171 3.21 5.57 -16.60
CA ILE A 171 2.06 4.78 -16.16
C ILE A 171 0.80 5.21 -16.91
N GLU A 172 -0.09 4.24 -17.09
CA GLU A 172 -1.42 4.50 -17.68
C GLU A 172 -2.39 4.92 -16.57
N LEU A 173 -3.10 6.03 -16.77
CA LEU A 173 -4.14 6.47 -15.84
C LEU A 173 -5.27 5.42 -15.72
N ASN A 174 -5.88 5.38 -14.56
CA ASN A 174 -7.00 4.49 -14.24
C ASN A 174 -6.66 2.99 -14.36
N LYS A 175 -5.38 2.65 -14.34
CA LYS A 175 -4.89 1.27 -14.35
C LYS A 175 -4.25 0.96 -13.01
N TRP A 176 -4.52 -0.23 -12.48
CA TRP A 176 -3.89 -0.73 -11.27
C TRP A 176 -2.46 -1.17 -11.53
N TYR A 177 -1.58 -0.78 -10.63
CA TYR A 177 -0.20 -1.23 -10.55
C TYR A 177 0.07 -1.80 -9.17
N PHE A 178 0.61 -3.01 -9.11
CA PHE A 178 1.23 -3.54 -7.91
C PHE A 178 2.64 -2.96 -7.82
N VAL A 179 2.98 -2.40 -6.67
CA VAL A 179 4.29 -1.78 -6.43
C VAL A 179 4.90 -2.36 -5.17
N ALA A 180 6.19 -2.67 -5.21
CA ALA A 180 6.98 -2.97 -4.03
C ALA A 180 8.24 -2.10 -4.00
N HIS A 181 8.46 -1.47 -2.87
CA HIS A 181 9.66 -0.69 -2.56
C HIS A 181 10.47 -1.43 -1.52
N VAL A 182 11.73 -1.69 -1.82
CA VAL A 182 12.64 -2.40 -0.93
C VAL A 182 13.81 -1.51 -0.58
N LEU A 183 14.04 -1.30 0.72
CA LEU A 183 15.30 -0.85 1.25
C LEU A 183 16.06 -2.09 1.73
N GLU A 184 17.22 -2.33 1.13
CA GLU A 184 18.05 -3.49 1.48
C GLU A 184 18.65 -3.36 2.89
N PRO A 185 19.10 -4.47 3.51
CA PRO A 185 19.67 -4.44 4.86
C PRO A 185 20.94 -3.59 5.02
N ASP A 186 21.57 -3.19 3.93
CA ASP A 186 22.71 -2.27 3.95
C ASP A 186 22.28 -0.81 4.20
N HIS A 187 20.97 -0.55 4.20
CA HIS A 187 20.36 0.78 4.31
C HIS A 187 20.86 1.78 3.25
N LYS A 188 21.41 1.30 2.15
CA LYS A 188 21.93 2.11 1.04
C LYS A 188 21.23 1.85 -0.26
N THR A 189 20.78 0.62 -0.46
CA THR A 189 20.24 0.17 -1.75
C THR A 189 18.73 0.19 -1.72
N LEU A 190 18.15 1.01 -2.60
CA LEU A 190 16.71 1.04 -2.89
C LEU A 190 16.43 0.24 -4.15
N LYS A 191 15.36 -0.56 -4.11
CA LYS A 191 14.83 -1.25 -5.29
C LYS A 191 13.34 -0.96 -5.44
N GLN A 192 12.90 -0.85 -6.68
CA GLN A 192 11.48 -0.74 -7.02
C GLN A 192 11.07 -1.88 -7.93
N TYR A 193 9.95 -2.50 -7.59
CA TYR A 193 9.29 -3.51 -8.40
C TYR A 193 7.93 -3.00 -8.83
N ILE A 194 7.57 -3.21 -10.10
CA ILE A 194 6.23 -2.94 -10.63
C ILE A 194 5.70 -4.23 -11.26
N ASN A 195 4.52 -4.65 -10.82
CA ASN A 195 3.89 -5.89 -11.27
C ASN A 195 4.82 -7.11 -11.15
N GLY A 196 5.52 -7.20 -10.02
CA GLY A 196 6.43 -8.31 -9.69
C GLY A 196 7.79 -8.30 -10.39
N ILE A 197 8.09 -7.28 -11.20
CA ILE A 197 9.35 -7.16 -11.97
C ILE A 197 10.19 -6.02 -11.38
N GLU A 198 11.47 -6.28 -11.11
CA GLU A 198 12.41 -5.22 -10.71
C GLU A 198 12.60 -4.23 -11.85
N MET A 199 12.27 -2.97 -11.57
CA MET A 199 12.31 -1.89 -12.56
C MET A 199 13.57 -1.04 -12.41
N CYS A 200 14.03 -0.85 -11.18
CA CYS A 200 15.26 -0.13 -10.92
C CYS A 200 15.88 -0.52 -9.58
N SER A 201 17.17 -0.24 -9.46
CA SER A 201 17.96 -0.32 -8.24
C SER A 201 18.89 0.89 -8.18
N SER A 202 18.96 1.53 -7.03
CA SER A 202 19.79 2.73 -6.80
C SER A 202 20.47 2.64 -5.46
N THR A 203 21.72 3.07 -5.36
CA THR A 203 22.53 2.93 -4.14
C THR A 203 23.08 4.29 -3.72
N SER A 204 22.91 4.63 -2.44
CA SER A 204 23.50 5.82 -1.85
C SER A 204 24.94 5.56 -1.35
N GLU A 205 25.71 6.63 -1.21
CA GLU A 205 27.05 6.54 -0.62
C GLU A 205 26.99 6.28 0.89
N LYS A 206 25.98 6.81 1.56
CA LYS A 206 25.77 6.69 3.03
C LYS A 206 24.49 5.90 3.33
N PRO A 207 24.40 5.25 4.49
CA PRO A 207 23.15 4.64 4.92
C PRO A 207 22.01 5.66 5.01
N LEU A 208 20.82 5.25 4.60
CA LEU A 208 19.60 6.04 4.70
C LEU A 208 19.01 5.86 6.10
N ASN A 209 18.63 6.96 6.72
CA ASN A 209 17.97 6.92 8.02
C ASN A 209 16.47 6.63 7.81
N THR A 210 15.98 5.59 8.44
CA THR A 210 14.56 5.23 8.45
C THR A 210 13.87 5.59 9.76
N ASP A 211 14.62 6.12 10.72
CA ASP A 211 14.06 6.54 11.99
C ASP A 211 13.44 7.94 11.87
N SER A 212 12.15 8.01 12.10
CA SER A 212 11.40 9.26 12.19
C SER A 212 10.33 9.12 13.25
N LEU A 213 10.15 10.13 14.08
CA LEU A 213 9.07 10.22 15.07
C LEU A 213 7.77 10.76 14.48
N ASP A 214 7.81 11.16 13.20
CA ASP A 214 6.62 11.68 12.51
C ASP A 214 5.63 10.55 12.21
N ASP A 215 4.38 10.92 12.01
CA ASP A 215 3.35 10.01 11.57
C ASP A 215 3.60 9.54 10.13
N LEU A 216 3.07 8.37 9.76
CA LEU A 216 3.01 7.92 8.37
C LEU A 216 1.74 8.46 7.74
N ASN A 217 1.88 9.26 6.68
CA ASN A 217 0.75 9.78 5.92
C ASN A 217 0.61 9.06 4.58
N LEU A 218 -0.62 8.75 4.20
CA LEU A 218 -1.00 8.21 2.89
C LEU A 218 -1.85 9.26 2.15
N GLY A 219 -1.51 9.55 0.89
CA GLY A 219 -2.24 10.49 0.06
C GLY A 219 -1.94 11.97 0.32
N HIS A 220 -0.97 12.29 1.18
CA HIS A 220 -0.63 13.65 1.57
C HIS A 220 0.84 13.78 1.97
N VAL A 221 1.41 14.96 1.73
CA VAL A 221 2.69 15.39 2.29
C VAL A 221 2.51 16.68 3.07
N GLU A 222 2.91 16.65 4.33
CA GLU A 222 2.98 17.85 5.17
C GLU A 222 4.24 18.69 4.86
N GLY A 223 4.20 19.97 5.15
CA GLY A 223 5.34 20.87 5.06
C GLY A 223 5.29 21.82 3.87
N THR A 224 6.42 22.02 3.19
CA THR A 224 6.59 23.10 2.20
C THR A 224 5.62 22.97 1.01
N TYR A 225 5.25 21.74 0.64
CA TYR A 225 4.39 21.50 -0.51
C TYR A 225 2.91 21.41 -0.13
N ASN A 226 2.59 20.86 1.05
CA ASN A 226 1.21 20.64 1.52
C ASN A 226 0.26 20.16 0.40
N ASP A 227 0.71 19.14 -0.32
CA ASP A 227 0.02 18.62 -1.50
C ASP A 227 -0.81 17.39 -1.17
N PHE A 228 -2.00 17.30 -1.76
CA PHE A 228 -2.93 16.19 -1.63
C PHE A 228 -2.99 15.40 -2.92
N SER A 229 -3.11 14.10 -2.81
CA SER A 229 -3.06 13.18 -3.95
C SER A 229 -4.43 12.89 -4.53
N GLN A 230 -4.43 12.55 -5.83
CA GLN A 230 -5.60 12.11 -6.57
C GLN A 230 -5.35 10.69 -7.09
N LEU A 231 -5.62 9.71 -6.23
CA LEU A 231 -5.35 8.30 -6.52
C LEU A 231 -6.22 7.36 -5.66
N THR A 232 -6.22 6.08 -6.02
CA THR A 232 -6.85 5.01 -5.25
C THR A 232 -5.76 4.04 -4.79
N LEU A 233 -5.78 3.64 -3.53
CA LEU A 233 -4.78 2.77 -2.91
C LEU A 233 -5.45 1.52 -2.32
N ASP A 234 -4.82 0.36 -2.50
CA ASP A 234 -5.29 -0.92 -2.01
C ASP A 234 -4.14 -1.78 -1.49
N ASN A 235 -4.40 -2.67 -0.54
CA ASN A 235 -3.45 -3.66 -0.02
C ASN A 235 -2.12 -3.07 0.48
N PHE A 236 -2.16 -1.95 1.22
CA PHE A 236 -0.95 -1.31 1.71
C PHE A 236 -0.34 -2.11 2.86
N THR A 237 0.90 -2.56 2.67
CA THR A 237 1.60 -3.44 3.60
C THR A 237 3.04 -2.98 3.85
N ILE A 238 3.48 -3.01 5.11
CA ILE A 238 4.87 -2.77 5.50
C ILE A 238 5.43 -4.03 6.16
N PHE A 239 6.55 -4.50 5.64
CA PHE A 239 7.36 -5.57 6.23
C PHE A 239 8.63 -4.97 6.83
N ASN A 240 9.00 -5.41 8.04
CA ASN A 240 10.24 -4.96 8.71
C ASN A 240 11.49 -5.71 8.23
N TYR A 241 11.50 -6.15 6.99
CA TYR A 241 12.63 -6.81 6.33
C TYR A 241 12.53 -6.66 4.81
N SER A 242 13.66 -6.88 4.14
CA SER A 242 13.71 -6.85 2.68
C SER A 242 13.16 -8.14 2.08
N LEU A 243 12.08 -8.03 1.29
CA LEU A 243 11.55 -9.15 0.51
C LEU A 243 12.49 -9.45 -0.67
N THR A 244 12.64 -10.72 -0.96
CA THR A 244 13.33 -11.19 -2.17
C THR A 244 12.44 -10.99 -3.41
N ALA A 245 13.06 -10.99 -4.60
CA ALA A 245 12.32 -10.90 -5.86
C ALA A 245 11.27 -12.00 -6.03
N ASP A 246 11.57 -13.23 -5.57
CA ASP A 246 10.63 -14.36 -5.63
C ASP A 246 9.43 -14.18 -4.70
N GLU A 247 9.67 -13.64 -3.49
CA GLU A 247 8.58 -13.29 -2.55
C GLU A 247 7.69 -12.19 -3.13
N ILE A 248 8.27 -11.15 -3.73
CA ILE A 248 7.53 -10.06 -4.38
C ILE A 248 6.72 -10.58 -5.58
N SER A 249 7.32 -11.43 -6.42
CA SER A 249 6.60 -12.07 -7.53
C SER A 249 5.44 -12.92 -7.05
N THR A 250 5.61 -13.65 -5.95
CA THR A 250 4.55 -14.46 -5.33
C THR A 250 3.41 -13.60 -4.81
N LEU A 251 3.72 -12.46 -4.17
CA LEU A 251 2.72 -11.49 -3.71
C LEU A 251 1.93 -10.90 -4.87
N TYR A 252 2.62 -10.50 -5.93
CA TYR A 252 1.97 -10.00 -7.13
C TYR A 252 0.96 -10.99 -7.70
N GLN A 253 1.34 -12.28 -7.82
CA GLN A 253 0.45 -13.33 -8.34
C GLN A 253 -0.79 -13.58 -7.46
N LYS A 254 -0.71 -13.28 -6.16
CA LYS A 254 -1.86 -13.41 -5.24
C LYS A 254 -2.82 -12.23 -5.31
N LEU A 255 -2.33 -11.05 -5.71
CA LEU A 255 -3.08 -9.79 -5.69
C LEU A 255 -3.51 -9.29 -7.08
N SER A 256 -3.12 -9.99 -8.15
CA SER A 256 -3.43 -9.59 -9.54
C SER A 256 -4.63 -10.32 -10.16
#